data_99a49434ceb15a19e267f0147f415629
#
_entry.id   99a49434ceb15a19e267f0147f415629
#
_cell.length_a   1.000
_cell.length_b   1.000
_cell.length_c   1.000
_cell.angle_alpha   90.00
_cell.angle_beta   90.00
_cell.angle_gamma   90.00
#
_symmetry.space_group_name_H-M   'P 1'
#
loop_
_entity.id
_entity.type
_entity.pdbx_description
1 polymer ?
#
loop_
_entity_poly.entity_id
_entity_poly.type
_entity_poly.pdbx_seq_one_letter_code
_entity_poly.pdbx_strand_id
1 'polypeptide(L)'
;MICGHGSRSKDAEREFGLLAKGLKKRFPNIPVEFGFLEYSAPNIHMGLDALRDEGVENIIAVPGMLFAATHAKNDIPSVLTTYQEKNPGIRVTYGRELGLHPQMVEAFKMRIVESLGLDHIHDGDLYDTLLVVVGRGTSDAYANSEVAKLTRIVTEELGFGWSETVYSGVTFPSVGQGLRTISRLGYKKIVVAPYFLFTGRLINRIYDYVDLVAQENSDVIFHKAHYLADQDNVINTFIARINEVETGELTENVDLMRSFQDRLKNGEIDVHHHHAEYQPLIDPDDDEAPHGHSHDHDHHHEHHHEHHHGVYKHISHPNGPRTMIDEGVCCCFMSQFPDHVIEEQRRLNIESKK
;
A
#
# COMPACT_ATOMS: atom_id res chain seq x y z
N MET A 1 -10.21 7.68 13.43
CA MET A 1 -10.19 6.32 12.85
C MET A 1 -9.08 6.22 11.81
N ILE A 2 -8.18 5.24 11.90
CA ILE A 2 -7.18 4.96 10.88
C ILE A 2 -7.62 3.73 10.11
N CYS A 3 -7.72 3.82 8.77
CA CYS A 3 -8.17 2.73 7.92
C CYS A 3 -6.98 2.11 7.18
N GLY A 4 -6.56 0.91 7.59
CA GLY A 4 -5.50 0.15 6.95
C GLY A 4 -6.02 -0.81 5.88
N HIS A 5 -5.12 -1.24 4.99
CA HIS A 5 -5.45 -2.30 4.04
C HIS A 5 -5.60 -3.66 4.75
N GLY A 6 -4.70 -3.93 5.68
CA GLY A 6 -4.49 -5.25 6.28
C GLY A 6 -3.37 -6.03 5.60
N SER A 7 -2.92 -7.07 6.27
CA SER A 7 -1.80 -7.89 5.82
C SER A 7 -1.94 -9.33 6.35
N ARG A 8 -1.39 -10.28 5.61
CA ARG A 8 -1.21 -11.66 6.11
C ARG A 8 0.03 -11.81 6.99
N SER A 9 0.81 -10.75 7.17
CA SER A 9 1.97 -10.73 8.06
C SER A 9 1.58 -10.16 9.42
N LYS A 10 1.74 -10.94 10.47
CA LYS A 10 1.53 -10.49 11.87
C LYS A 10 2.45 -9.33 12.25
N ASP A 11 3.66 -9.28 11.68
CA ASP A 11 4.59 -8.17 11.92
C ASP A 11 4.08 -6.86 11.33
N ALA A 12 3.52 -6.88 10.11
CA ALA A 12 2.91 -5.70 9.50
C ALA A 12 1.70 -5.20 10.29
N GLU A 13 0.89 -6.11 10.81
CA GLU A 13 -0.25 -5.80 11.68
C GLU A 13 0.23 -5.15 12.99
N ARG A 14 1.27 -5.71 13.60
CA ARG A 14 1.89 -5.16 14.82
C ARG A 14 2.47 -3.76 14.57
N GLU A 15 3.17 -3.54 13.46
CA GLU A 15 3.73 -2.24 13.12
C GLU A 15 2.65 -1.18 12.88
N PHE A 16 1.54 -1.55 12.24
CA PHE A 16 0.38 -0.68 12.10
C PHE A 16 -0.21 -0.29 13.48
N GLY A 17 -0.29 -1.26 14.38
CA GLY A 17 -0.71 -1.03 15.76
C GLY A 17 0.23 -0.07 16.52
N LEU A 18 1.55 -0.12 16.28
CA LEU A 18 2.52 0.82 16.87
C LEU A 18 2.29 2.24 16.35
N LEU A 19 2.03 2.41 15.06
CA LEU A 19 1.68 3.71 14.47
C LEU A 19 0.39 4.27 15.10
N ALA A 20 -0.67 3.45 15.22
CA ALA A 20 -1.92 3.84 15.87
C ALA A 20 -1.68 4.25 17.34
N LYS A 21 -0.83 3.51 18.07
CA LYS A 21 -0.42 3.86 19.44
C LYS A 21 0.36 5.18 19.50
N GLY A 22 1.19 5.45 18.49
CA GLY A 22 1.90 6.73 18.35
C GLY A 22 0.93 7.89 18.18
N LEU A 23 -0.08 7.74 17.33
CA LEU A 23 -1.15 8.73 17.17
C LEU A 23 -1.98 8.91 18.46
N LYS A 24 -2.37 7.84 19.12
CA LYS A 24 -3.12 7.88 20.39
C LYS A 24 -2.38 8.72 21.46
N LYS A 25 -1.05 8.66 21.49
CA LYS A 25 -0.23 9.50 22.38
C LYS A 25 -0.25 10.99 22.02
N ARG A 26 -0.43 11.33 20.75
CA ARG A 26 -0.51 12.72 20.27
C ARG A 26 -1.90 13.33 20.51
N PHE A 27 -2.93 12.50 20.69
CA PHE A 27 -4.31 12.89 20.96
C PHE A 27 -4.82 12.31 22.30
N PRO A 28 -4.29 12.75 23.47
CA PRO A 28 -4.61 12.12 24.75
C PRO A 28 -6.08 12.26 25.18
N ASN A 29 -6.80 13.23 24.62
CA ASN A 29 -8.19 13.55 24.95
C ASN A 29 -9.19 13.21 23.82
N ILE A 30 -8.72 12.59 22.73
CA ILE A 30 -9.55 12.23 21.60
C ILE A 30 -9.41 10.72 21.38
N PRO A 31 -10.51 9.96 21.33
CA PRO A 31 -10.45 8.54 21.00
C PRO A 31 -9.82 8.32 19.61
N VAL A 32 -8.85 7.43 19.55
CA VAL A 32 -8.18 7.03 18.31
C VAL A 32 -8.24 5.53 18.18
N GLU A 33 -8.91 5.05 17.14
CA GLU A 33 -8.98 3.62 16.82
C GLU A 33 -8.52 3.37 15.39
N PHE A 34 -8.25 2.11 15.09
CA PHE A 34 -7.85 1.68 13.76
C PHE A 34 -8.60 0.42 13.35
N GLY A 35 -8.60 0.14 12.06
CA GLY A 35 -9.15 -1.10 11.54
C GLY A 35 -8.66 -1.35 10.13
N PHE A 36 -8.68 -2.62 9.76
CA PHE A 36 -8.22 -3.09 8.47
C PHE A 36 -9.38 -3.39 7.54
N LEU A 37 -9.15 -3.17 6.25
CA LEU A 37 -10.15 -3.50 5.22
C LEU A 37 -10.31 -5.02 5.08
N GLU A 38 -9.19 -5.75 5.12
CA GLU A 38 -9.13 -7.20 4.94
C GLU A 38 -7.93 -7.83 5.66
N TYR A 39 -7.90 -9.16 5.77
CA TYR A 39 -6.82 -10.03 6.29
C TYR A 39 -6.46 -9.89 7.76
N SER A 40 -6.73 -8.77 8.41
CA SER A 40 -6.27 -8.47 9.78
C SER A 40 -7.40 -8.02 10.68
N ALA A 41 -7.23 -8.17 11.99
CA ALA A 41 -8.13 -7.63 13.00
C ALA A 41 -7.44 -6.50 13.79
N PRO A 42 -8.22 -5.52 14.31
CA PRO A 42 -9.66 -5.35 14.07
C PRO A 42 -9.96 -4.93 12.63
N ASN A 43 -11.14 -5.28 12.11
CA ASN A 43 -11.59 -4.74 10.84
C ASN A 43 -12.12 -3.30 11.03
N ILE A 44 -12.40 -2.59 9.91
CA ILE A 44 -12.86 -1.18 9.96
C ILE A 44 -14.14 -1.05 10.78
N HIS A 45 -15.09 -1.98 10.65
CA HIS A 45 -16.35 -1.95 11.42
C HIS A 45 -16.10 -2.06 12.92
N MET A 46 -15.22 -2.97 13.35
CA MET A 46 -14.85 -3.13 14.77
C MET A 46 -14.22 -1.86 15.34
N GLY A 47 -13.34 -1.20 14.58
CA GLY A 47 -12.75 0.07 15.01
C GLY A 47 -13.79 1.20 15.10
N LEU A 48 -14.74 1.26 14.17
CA LEU A 48 -15.85 2.22 14.20
C LEU A 48 -16.82 1.93 15.36
N ASP A 49 -17.12 0.65 15.62
CA ASP A 49 -17.95 0.24 16.74
C ASP A 49 -17.30 0.64 18.09
N ALA A 50 -15.99 0.45 18.23
CA ALA A 50 -15.28 0.87 19.44
C ALA A 50 -15.42 2.38 19.69
N LEU A 51 -15.27 3.21 18.65
CA LEU A 51 -15.48 4.66 18.77
C LEU A 51 -16.94 5.01 19.12
N ARG A 52 -17.91 4.37 18.47
CA ARG A 52 -19.33 4.56 18.78
C ARG A 52 -19.65 4.20 20.22
N ASP A 53 -19.13 3.07 20.70
CA ASP A 53 -19.38 2.57 22.04
C ASP A 53 -18.72 3.45 23.13
N GLU A 54 -17.68 4.23 22.78
CA GLU A 54 -17.14 5.32 23.59
C GLU A 54 -17.98 6.61 23.50
N GLY A 55 -19.07 6.64 22.73
CA GLY A 55 -19.98 7.79 22.59
C GLY A 55 -19.55 8.81 21.55
N VAL A 56 -18.66 8.44 20.61
CA VAL A 56 -18.23 9.33 19.53
C VAL A 56 -19.29 9.36 18.43
N GLU A 57 -19.79 10.55 18.11
CA GLU A 57 -20.77 10.78 17.04
C GLU A 57 -20.13 11.27 15.73
N ASN A 58 -19.02 12.01 15.81
CA ASN A 58 -18.31 12.56 14.66
C ASN A 58 -16.92 11.90 14.55
N ILE A 59 -16.70 11.16 13.50
CA ILE A 59 -15.47 10.39 13.26
C ILE A 59 -14.74 10.95 12.04
N ILE A 60 -13.47 11.30 12.21
CA ILE A 60 -12.56 11.54 11.08
C ILE A 60 -11.85 10.22 10.77
N ALA A 61 -12.03 9.71 9.55
CA ALA A 61 -11.37 8.52 9.05
C ALA A 61 -10.26 8.90 8.06
N VAL A 62 -9.05 8.40 8.27
CA VAL A 62 -7.89 8.67 7.39
C VAL A 62 -7.35 7.35 6.87
N PRO A 63 -7.18 7.17 5.54
CA PRO A 63 -6.57 5.98 4.99
C PRO A 63 -5.08 5.92 5.31
N GLY A 64 -4.65 4.83 5.94
CA GLY A 64 -3.24 4.50 6.17
C GLY A 64 -2.60 3.95 4.89
N MET A 65 -2.64 4.74 3.82
CA MET A 65 -2.15 4.37 2.49
C MET A 65 -1.26 5.47 1.93
N LEU A 66 -0.21 5.05 1.22
CA LEU A 66 0.76 6.00 0.64
C LEU A 66 0.15 6.77 -0.53
N PHE A 67 -0.56 6.09 -1.43
CA PHE A 67 -1.20 6.70 -2.59
C PHE A 67 -2.63 6.19 -2.74
N ALA A 68 -3.51 7.05 -3.25
CA ALA A 68 -4.90 6.71 -3.49
C ALA A 68 -5.02 5.83 -4.74
N ALA A 69 -5.21 4.54 -4.52
CA ALA A 69 -5.61 3.56 -5.52
C ALA A 69 -6.99 3.01 -5.15
N THR A 70 -7.39 1.92 -5.76
CA THR A 70 -8.70 1.31 -5.64
C THR A 70 -9.26 1.25 -4.21
N HIS A 71 -8.47 0.75 -3.24
CA HIS A 71 -8.94 0.60 -1.86
C HIS A 71 -9.27 1.94 -1.20
N ALA A 72 -8.41 2.96 -1.38
CA ALA A 72 -8.66 4.29 -0.84
C ALA A 72 -9.78 5.02 -1.57
N LYS A 73 -9.96 4.75 -2.88
CA LYS A 73 -10.95 5.43 -3.72
C LYS A 73 -12.33 4.79 -3.69
N ASN A 74 -12.44 3.48 -3.40
CA ASN A 74 -13.68 2.73 -3.53
C ASN A 74 -14.04 1.95 -2.27
N ASP A 75 -13.16 1.06 -1.81
CA ASP A 75 -13.52 0.05 -0.82
C ASP A 75 -13.70 0.67 0.57
N ILE A 76 -12.77 1.50 1.03
CA ILE A 76 -12.92 2.19 2.31
C ILE A 76 -14.11 3.15 2.29
N PRO A 77 -14.29 4.04 1.29
CA PRO A 77 -15.49 4.87 1.19
C PRO A 77 -16.80 4.07 1.23
N SER A 78 -16.85 2.92 0.56
CA SER A 78 -18.02 2.04 0.57
C SER A 78 -18.33 1.52 1.98
N VAL A 79 -17.32 1.03 2.71
CA VAL A 79 -17.46 0.57 4.10
C VAL A 79 -17.95 1.69 5.00
N LEU A 80 -17.35 2.89 4.90
CA LEU A 80 -17.71 4.05 5.73
C LEU A 80 -19.15 4.52 5.44
N THR A 81 -19.55 4.56 4.17
CA THR A 81 -20.92 4.92 3.75
C THR A 81 -21.94 3.93 4.31
N THR A 82 -21.72 2.64 4.10
CA THR A 82 -22.60 1.58 4.62
C THR A 82 -22.68 1.59 6.15
N TYR A 83 -21.58 1.91 6.82
CA TYR A 83 -21.57 2.02 8.28
C TYR A 83 -22.46 3.18 8.78
N GLN A 84 -22.35 4.36 8.15
CA GLN A 84 -23.20 5.52 8.47
C GLN A 84 -24.69 5.22 8.25
N GLU A 85 -25.03 4.57 7.12
CA GLU A 85 -26.42 4.19 6.83
C GLU A 85 -27.02 3.29 7.91
N LYS A 86 -26.23 2.36 8.45
CA LYS A 86 -26.65 1.45 9.53
C LYS A 86 -26.64 2.10 10.92
N ASN A 87 -25.93 3.21 11.10
CA ASN A 87 -25.78 3.93 12.37
C ASN A 87 -26.13 5.41 12.22
N PRO A 88 -27.44 5.79 12.14
CA PRO A 88 -27.88 7.15 11.79
C PRO A 88 -27.38 8.28 12.71
N GLY A 89 -26.87 7.94 13.92
CA GLY A 89 -26.27 8.92 14.85
C GLY A 89 -24.79 9.19 14.61
N ILE A 90 -24.16 8.45 13.70
CA ILE A 90 -22.72 8.54 13.45
C ILE A 90 -22.48 9.28 12.12
N ARG A 91 -21.60 10.28 12.18
CA ARG A 91 -21.09 10.99 11.00
C ARG A 91 -19.64 10.66 10.80
N VAL A 92 -19.27 10.15 9.62
CA VAL A 92 -17.88 9.87 9.25
C VAL A 92 -17.44 10.83 8.15
N THR A 93 -16.36 11.57 8.39
CA THR A 93 -15.69 12.37 7.35
C THR A 93 -14.40 11.66 6.95
N TYR A 94 -14.19 11.51 5.66
CA TYR A 94 -13.05 10.75 5.13
C TYR A 94 -11.98 11.70 4.61
N GLY A 95 -10.78 11.61 5.18
CA GLY A 95 -9.61 12.35 4.75
C GLY A 95 -8.89 11.69 3.56
N ARG A 96 -7.87 12.38 3.04
CA ARG A 96 -7.07 11.86 1.94
C ARG A 96 -5.93 10.96 2.41
N GLU A 97 -5.31 10.27 1.46
CA GLU A 97 -4.11 9.45 1.67
C GLU A 97 -2.89 10.27 2.12
N LEU A 98 -1.84 9.58 2.60
CA LEU A 98 -0.60 10.24 3.05
C LEU A 98 0.10 10.98 1.91
N GLY A 99 0.15 10.39 0.72
CA GLY A 99 0.63 10.99 -0.52
C GLY A 99 2.09 11.46 -0.46
N LEU A 100 2.37 12.53 -1.21
CA LEU A 100 3.66 13.23 -1.21
C LEU A 100 3.67 14.40 -0.22
N HIS A 101 3.11 14.21 0.98
CA HIS A 101 3.22 15.22 2.03
C HIS A 101 4.70 15.48 2.36
N PRO A 102 5.13 16.74 2.62
CA PRO A 102 6.55 17.04 2.90
C PRO A 102 7.15 16.17 4.01
N GLN A 103 6.39 15.88 5.07
CA GLN A 103 6.83 14.98 6.14
C GLN A 103 7.07 13.52 5.64
N MET A 104 6.29 13.05 4.66
CA MET A 104 6.49 11.72 4.07
C MET A 104 7.76 11.66 3.21
N VAL A 105 8.01 12.73 2.44
CA VAL A 105 9.25 12.87 1.67
C VAL A 105 10.45 12.90 2.61
N GLU A 106 10.37 13.65 3.70
CA GLU A 106 11.44 13.72 4.69
C GLU A 106 11.67 12.37 5.40
N ALA A 107 10.60 11.67 5.81
CA ALA A 107 10.70 10.32 6.37
C ALA A 107 11.44 9.36 5.41
N PHE A 108 11.18 9.47 4.13
CA PHE A 108 11.79 8.61 3.13
C PHE A 108 13.26 8.97 2.90
N LYS A 109 13.60 10.25 2.84
CA LYS A 109 14.99 10.73 2.76
C LYS A 109 15.82 10.23 3.95
N MET A 110 15.26 10.29 5.16
CA MET A 110 15.93 9.76 6.35
C MET A 110 16.30 8.29 6.21
N ARG A 111 15.39 7.44 5.68
CA ARG A 111 15.66 6.02 5.45
C ARG A 111 16.79 5.78 4.43
N ILE A 112 16.85 6.63 3.42
CA ILE A 112 17.93 6.59 2.41
C ILE A 112 19.26 6.95 3.05
N VAL A 113 19.33 8.05 3.79
CA VAL A 113 20.53 8.52 4.47
C VAL A 113 21.04 7.50 5.49
N GLU A 114 20.15 6.93 6.32
CA GLU A 114 20.45 5.83 7.25
C GLU A 114 21.11 4.64 6.55
N SER A 115 20.61 4.26 5.36
CA SER A 115 21.14 3.11 4.61
C SER A 115 22.57 3.31 4.10
N LEU A 116 22.98 4.55 3.95
CA LEU A 116 24.32 4.92 3.53
C LEU A 116 25.29 5.03 4.71
N GLY A 117 24.78 4.96 5.95
CA GLY A 117 25.59 5.14 7.16
C GLY A 117 26.13 6.57 7.29
N LEU A 118 25.41 7.56 6.74
CA LEU A 118 25.81 8.96 6.77
C LEU A 118 24.94 9.71 7.79
N ASP A 119 25.58 10.61 8.54
CA ASP A 119 24.85 11.54 9.43
C ASP A 119 24.32 12.75 8.65
N HIS A 120 25.06 13.18 7.64
CA HIS A 120 24.73 14.31 6.77
C HIS A 120 25.15 14.01 5.34
N ILE A 121 24.48 14.62 4.37
CA ILE A 121 24.83 14.60 2.94
C ILE A 121 25.24 16.01 2.56
N HIS A 122 26.39 16.16 1.92
CA HIS A 122 26.86 17.41 1.33
C HIS A 122 26.64 17.41 -0.18
N ASP A 123 26.64 18.59 -0.77
CA ASP A 123 26.50 18.75 -2.21
C ASP A 123 27.54 17.93 -2.96
N GLY A 124 27.07 17.05 -3.85
CA GLY A 124 27.91 16.20 -4.68
C GLY A 124 28.26 14.82 -4.09
N ASP A 125 27.97 14.54 -2.82
CA ASP A 125 28.29 13.25 -2.18
C ASP A 125 27.64 12.04 -2.86
N LEU A 126 26.45 12.23 -3.44
CA LEU A 126 25.67 11.18 -4.08
C LEU A 126 25.68 11.23 -5.62
N TYR A 127 26.50 12.08 -6.22
CA TYR A 127 26.58 12.18 -7.69
C TYR A 127 27.04 10.89 -8.36
N ASP A 128 27.90 10.09 -7.72
CA ASP A 128 28.36 8.78 -8.21
C ASP A 128 27.47 7.61 -7.76
N THR A 129 26.33 7.91 -7.16
CA THR A 129 25.38 6.95 -6.59
C THR A 129 24.05 6.99 -7.36
N LEU A 130 23.47 5.84 -7.62
CA LEU A 130 22.18 5.68 -8.27
C LEU A 130 21.10 5.34 -7.23
N LEU A 131 19.98 6.04 -7.29
CA LEU A 131 18.81 5.76 -6.46
C LEU A 131 17.79 4.90 -7.21
N VAL A 132 17.33 3.82 -6.59
CA VAL A 132 16.21 3.01 -7.06
C VAL A 132 15.07 3.11 -6.05
N VAL A 133 14.01 3.79 -6.40
CA VAL A 133 12.80 3.85 -5.58
C VAL A 133 11.87 2.71 -5.96
N VAL A 134 11.45 1.93 -4.97
CA VAL A 134 10.56 0.79 -5.18
C VAL A 134 9.17 1.13 -4.71
N GLY A 135 8.22 1.24 -5.65
CA GLY A 135 6.79 1.32 -5.36
C GLY A 135 6.14 -0.06 -5.22
N ARG A 136 4.97 -0.11 -4.60
CA ARG A 136 4.18 -1.34 -4.55
C ARG A 136 3.75 -1.78 -5.96
N GLY A 137 3.36 -0.83 -6.79
CA GLY A 137 2.68 -1.05 -8.05
C GLY A 137 1.17 -1.29 -7.87
N THR A 138 0.39 -0.73 -8.77
CA THR A 138 -1.06 -0.86 -8.82
C THR A 138 -1.56 -0.88 -10.27
N SER A 139 -2.83 -1.21 -10.49
CA SER A 139 -3.50 -1.05 -11.79
C SER A 139 -3.86 0.41 -12.10
N ASP A 140 -3.72 1.30 -11.13
CA ASP A 140 -3.95 2.74 -11.28
C ASP A 140 -2.65 3.44 -11.69
N ALA A 141 -2.58 3.88 -12.96
CA ALA A 141 -1.41 4.55 -13.51
C ALA A 141 -1.08 5.87 -12.82
N TYR A 142 -2.10 6.58 -12.30
CA TYR A 142 -1.89 7.83 -11.56
C TYR A 142 -1.20 7.57 -10.22
N ALA A 143 -1.63 6.53 -9.48
CA ALA A 143 -0.95 6.13 -8.26
C ALA A 143 0.49 5.66 -8.51
N ASN A 144 0.75 4.95 -9.63
CA ASN A 144 2.11 4.60 -10.04
C ASN A 144 2.95 5.83 -10.37
N SER A 145 2.37 6.85 -11.01
CA SER A 145 3.08 8.09 -11.35
C SER A 145 3.49 8.92 -10.13
N GLU A 146 2.77 8.80 -9.01
CA GLU A 146 3.16 9.48 -7.76
C GLU A 146 4.49 8.91 -7.21
N VAL A 147 4.77 7.61 -7.40
CA VAL A 147 6.08 7.04 -7.05
C VAL A 147 7.18 7.64 -7.92
N ALA A 148 6.94 7.83 -9.21
CA ALA A 148 7.90 8.47 -10.12
C ALA A 148 8.16 9.93 -9.74
N LYS A 149 7.13 10.68 -9.32
CA LYS A 149 7.29 12.03 -8.78
C LYS A 149 8.15 12.04 -7.51
N LEU A 150 7.89 11.12 -6.58
CA LEU A 150 8.70 10.95 -5.37
C LEU A 150 10.16 10.70 -5.73
N THR A 151 10.41 9.78 -6.67
CA THR A 151 11.76 9.49 -7.16
C THR A 151 12.45 10.76 -7.64
N ARG A 152 11.77 11.56 -8.43
CA ARG A 152 12.33 12.83 -8.95
C ARG A 152 12.63 13.82 -7.84
N ILE A 153 11.70 14.04 -6.91
CA ILE A 153 11.86 14.95 -5.78
C ILE A 153 13.08 14.55 -4.95
N VAL A 154 13.16 13.30 -4.54
CA VAL A 154 14.25 12.82 -3.67
C VAL A 154 15.59 12.82 -4.40
N THR A 155 15.60 12.52 -5.70
CA THR A 155 16.83 12.61 -6.51
C THR A 155 17.41 14.02 -6.51
N GLU A 156 16.57 15.03 -6.72
CA GLU A 156 17.01 16.42 -6.73
C GLU A 156 17.39 16.93 -5.35
N GLU A 157 16.59 16.60 -4.33
CA GLU A 157 16.84 17.09 -2.97
C GLU A 157 18.08 16.46 -2.30
N LEU A 158 18.43 15.22 -2.65
CA LEU A 158 19.61 14.54 -2.11
C LEU A 158 20.84 14.59 -3.05
N GLY A 159 20.67 15.02 -4.29
CA GLY A 159 21.76 15.18 -5.25
C GLY A 159 22.29 13.86 -5.85
N PHE A 160 21.42 12.86 -6.04
CA PHE A 160 21.80 11.63 -6.74
C PHE A 160 22.14 11.88 -8.20
N GLY A 161 23.18 11.22 -8.73
CA GLY A 161 23.58 11.36 -10.13
C GLY A 161 22.58 10.76 -11.11
N TRP A 162 21.86 9.72 -10.70
CA TRP A 162 20.77 9.09 -11.46
C TRP A 162 19.75 8.44 -10.54
N SER A 163 18.56 8.26 -11.05
CA SER A 163 17.52 7.53 -10.34
C SER A 163 16.57 6.80 -11.27
N GLU A 164 15.93 5.75 -10.73
CA GLU A 164 14.95 4.96 -11.43
C GLU A 164 13.81 4.55 -10.49
N THR A 165 12.62 4.35 -11.07
CA THR A 165 11.45 3.84 -10.36
C THR A 165 11.16 2.42 -10.80
N VAL A 166 11.04 1.51 -9.84
CA VAL A 166 10.65 0.12 -10.09
C VAL A 166 9.49 -0.28 -9.17
N TYR A 167 8.84 -1.40 -9.45
CA TYR A 167 7.65 -1.83 -8.71
C TYR A 167 7.76 -3.27 -8.25
N SER A 168 7.24 -3.54 -7.06
CA SER A 168 7.26 -4.88 -6.47
C SER A 168 6.22 -5.83 -7.07
N GLY A 169 5.26 -5.32 -7.84
CA GLY A 169 4.24 -6.11 -8.52
C GLY A 169 3.25 -5.23 -9.28
N VAL A 170 2.27 -5.85 -9.93
CA VAL A 170 1.14 -5.26 -10.65
C VAL A 170 1.52 -4.44 -11.88
N THR A 171 2.62 -3.73 -11.87
CA THR A 171 3.11 -2.92 -13.00
C THR A 171 4.62 -3.11 -13.21
N PHE A 172 5.16 -2.48 -14.24
CA PHE A 172 6.53 -2.64 -14.69
C PHE A 172 7.26 -1.28 -14.76
N PRO A 173 8.59 -1.21 -14.63
CA PRO A 173 9.54 -2.33 -14.47
C PRO A 173 9.47 -3.00 -13.10
N SER A 174 9.66 -4.33 -13.09
CA SER A 174 9.77 -5.06 -11.83
C SER A 174 11.12 -4.82 -11.16
N VAL A 175 11.20 -5.08 -9.83
CA VAL A 175 12.44 -4.91 -9.07
C VAL A 175 13.59 -5.68 -9.71
N GLY A 176 13.43 -6.96 -9.96
CA GLY A 176 14.52 -7.80 -10.49
C GLY A 176 15.00 -7.38 -11.87
N GLN A 177 14.10 -7.17 -12.82
CA GLN A 177 14.47 -6.72 -14.15
C GLN A 177 15.00 -5.27 -14.17
N GLY A 178 14.38 -4.41 -13.36
CA GLY A 178 14.84 -3.03 -13.20
C GLY A 178 16.27 -2.98 -12.68
N LEU A 179 16.59 -3.68 -11.61
CA LEU A 179 17.94 -3.72 -11.05
C LEU A 179 18.96 -4.28 -12.03
N ARG A 180 18.65 -5.35 -12.76
CA ARG A 180 19.55 -5.90 -13.81
C ARG A 180 19.80 -4.90 -14.94
N THR A 181 18.81 -4.12 -15.33
CA THR A 181 18.93 -3.07 -16.34
C THR A 181 19.80 -1.93 -15.83
N ILE A 182 19.53 -1.47 -14.62
CA ILE A 182 20.20 -0.33 -13.98
C ILE A 182 21.67 -0.63 -13.69
N SER A 183 22.03 -1.87 -13.31
CA SER A 183 23.42 -2.29 -13.06
C SER A 183 24.33 -2.11 -14.31
N ARG A 184 23.74 -2.06 -15.51
CA ARG A 184 24.47 -1.82 -16.76
C ARG A 184 24.81 -0.34 -17.01
N LEU A 185 24.26 0.59 -16.20
CA LEU A 185 24.56 2.02 -16.34
C LEU A 185 25.94 2.42 -15.80
N GLY A 186 26.66 1.50 -15.16
CA GLY A 186 28.06 1.70 -14.75
C GLY A 186 28.23 2.34 -13.38
N TYR A 187 27.18 2.64 -12.66
CA TYR A 187 27.26 3.09 -11.26
C TYR A 187 27.78 1.98 -10.36
N LYS A 188 28.69 2.34 -9.43
CA LYS A 188 29.29 1.40 -8.49
C LYS A 188 28.57 1.34 -7.14
N LYS A 189 27.69 2.30 -6.89
CA LYS A 189 26.85 2.38 -5.68
C LYS A 189 25.41 2.54 -6.11
N ILE A 190 24.55 1.70 -5.59
CA ILE A 190 23.10 1.71 -5.85
C ILE A 190 22.37 1.64 -4.53
N VAL A 191 21.52 2.63 -4.25
CA VAL A 191 20.61 2.61 -3.11
C VAL A 191 19.26 2.12 -3.57
N VAL A 192 18.75 1.06 -2.97
CA VAL A 192 17.41 0.53 -3.21
C VAL A 192 16.52 0.88 -2.03
N ALA A 193 15.55 1.75 -2.27
CA ALA A 193 14.70 2.34 -1.24
C ALA A 193 13.23 2.01 -1.47
N PRO A 194 12.63 1.10 -0.68
CA PRO A 194 11.23 0.78 -0.76
C PRO A 194 10.37 1.88 -0.12
N TYR A 195 9.45 2.49 -0.90
CA TYR A 195 8.44 3.39 -0.38
C TYR A 195 7.23 2.59 0.10
N PHE A 196 7.34 2.07 1.31
CA PHE A 196 6.35 1.22 1.98
C PHE A 196 6.18 1.67 3.43
N LEU A 197 4.98 1.55 3.96
CA LEU A 197 4.73 1.89 5.37
C LEU A 197 5.27 0.82 6.31
N PHE A 198 5.02 -0.45 6.02
CA PHE A 198 5.30 -1.54 6.95
C PHE A 198 5.98 -2.71 6.26
N THR A 199 6.52 -3.61 7.08
CA THR A 199 7.09 -4.88 6.65
C THR A 199 6.07 -5.79 5.94
N GLY A 200 6.53 -6.91 5.43
CA GLY A 200 5.70 -7.94 4.82
C GLY A 200 6.41 -8.69 3.70
N ARG A 201 5.70 -9.64 3.09
CA ARG A 201 6.26 -10.49 2.03
C ARG A 201 6.86 -9.70 0.86
N LEU A 202 6.30 -8.52 0.56
CA LEU A 202 6.81 -7.69 -0.55
C LEU A 202 8.17 -7.09 -0.21
N ILE A 203 8.38 -6.63 1.02
CA ILE A 203 9.66 -6.07 1.48
C ILE A 203 10.76 -7.16 1.44
N ASN A 204 10.47 -8.34 1.98
CA ASN A 204 11.42 -9.45 1.96
C ASN A 204 11.82 -9.79 0.51
N ARG A 205 10.83 -9.93 -0.38
CA ARG A 205 11.07 -10.20 -1.80
C ARG A 205 11.87 -9.10 -2.49
N ILE A 206 11.64 -7.82 -2.17
CA ILE A 206 12.45 -6.72 -2.72
C ILE A 206 13.92 -6.94 -2.34
N TYR A 207 14.19 -7.25 -1.06
CA TYR A 207 15.56 -7.46 -0.60
C TYR A 207 16.18 -8.74 -1.18
N ASP A 208 15.41 -9.81 -1.36
CA ASP A 208 15.86 -11.04 -2.03
C ASP A 208 16.29 -10.75 -3.48
N TYR A 209 15.55 -9.92 -4.22
CA TYR A 209 15.95 -9.47 -5.55
C TYR A 209 17.22 -8.62 -5.54
N VAL A 210 17.39 -7.75 -4.53
CA VAL A 210 18.62 -6.97 -4.39
C VAL A 210 19.81 -7.91 -4.18
N ASP A 211 19.68 -8.89 -3.29
CA ASP A 211 20.74 -9.85 -2.98
C ASP A 211 21.09 -10.72 -4.20
N LEU A 212 20.07 -11.16 -4.95
CA LEU A 212 20.28 -11.90 -6.20
C LEU A 212 21.07 -11.10 -7.22
N VAL A 213 20.67 -9.85 -7.48
CA VAL A 213 21.34 -9.00 -8.47
C VAL A 213 22.72 -8.55 -7.98
N ALA A 214 22.92 -8.37 -6.68
CA ALA A 214 24.23 -8.09 -6.11
C ALA A 214 25.23 -9.25 -6.31
N GLN A 215 24.76 -10.49 -6.20
CA GLN A 215 25.59 -11.68 -6.51
C GLN A 215 26.01 -11.72 -8.00
N GLU A 216 25.14 -11.26 -8.91
CA GLU A 216 25.42 -11.17 -10.34
C GLU A 216 26.37 -10.01 -10.70
N ASN A 217 26.51 -9.01 -9.80
CA ASN A 217 27.27 -7.76 -10.05
C ASN A 217 28.19 -7.46 -8.87
N SER A 218 29.20 -8.30 -8.65
CA SER A 218 30.09 -8.23 -7.48
C SER A 218 30.94 -6.95 -7.37
N ASP A 219 30.99 -6.15 -8.42
CA ASP A 219 31.67 -4.86 -8.49
C ASP A 219 30.76 -3.65 -8.16
N VAL A 220 29.49 -3.91 -7.86
CA VAL A 220 28.48 -2.91 -7.48
C VAL A 220 28.09 -3.10 -6.01
N ILE A 221 28.10 -2.00 -5.25
CA ILE A 221 27.67 -1.98 -3.85
C ILE A 221 26.18 -1.62 -3.82
N PHE A 222 25.35 -2.49 -3.27
CA PHE A 222 23.94 -2.24 -3.05
C PHE A 222 23.67 -1.90 -1.60
N HIS A 223 23.05 -0.73 -1.38
CA HIS A 223 22.53 -0.30 -0.08
C HIS A 223 21.03 -0.55 -0.06
N LYS A 224 20.53 -1.24 0.96
CA LYS A 224 19.11 -1.51 1.17
C LYS A 224 18.56 -0.54 2.21
N ALA A 225 17.78 0.46 1.80
CA ALA A 225 17.12 1.34 2.74
C ALA A 225 15.95 0.63 3.41
N HIS A 226 15.70 0.95 4.68
CA HIS A 226 14.54 0.45 5.40
C HIS A 226 13.25 1.11 4.89
N TYR A 227 12.11 0.47 5.09
CA TYR A 227 10.80 1.06 4.84
C TYR A 227 10.45 2.10 5.93
N LEU A 228 9.31 2.81 5.77
CA LEU A 228 9.00 4.00 6.58
C LEU A 228 8.74 3.68 8.06
N ALA A 229 7.96 2.65 8.35
CA ALA A 229 7.53 2.29 9.71
C ALA A 229 6.79 3.43 10.44
N ASP A 230 6.90 3.47 11.76
CA ASP A 230 6.23 4.41 12.66
C ASP A 230 7.07 5.67 12.98
N GLN A 231 7.86 6.16 12.02
CA GLN A 231 8.62 7.40 12.19
C GLN A 231 7.71 8.57 12.58
N ASP A 232 8.24 9.49 13.39
CA ASP A 232 7.50 10.69 13.81
C ASP A 232 6.95 11.50 12.63
N ASN A 233 7.68 11.57 11.52
CA ASN A 233 7.23 12.25 10.30
C ASN A 233 6.02 11.57 9.66
N VAL A 234 5.93 10.25 9.74
CA VAL A 234 4.73 9.50 9.28
C VAL A 234 3.55 9.82 10.18
N ILE A 235 3.73 9.77 11.51
CA ILE A 235 2.70 10.13 12.49
C ILE A 235 2.23 11.58 12.28
N ASN A 236 3.16 12.52 12.09
CA ASN A 236 2.85 13.92 11.84
C ASN A 236 2.06 14.11 10.53
N THR A 237 2.28 13.25 9.53
CA THR A 237 1.48 13.30 8.30
C THR A 237 0.02 12.92 8.57
N PHE A 238 -0.25 11.89 9.39
CA PHE A 238 -1.63 11.59 9.80
C PHE A 238 -2.28 12.76 10.54
N ILE A 239 -1.54 13.42 11.43
CA ILE A 239 -2.04 14.63 12.11
C ILE A 239 -2.37 15.74 11.11
N ALA A 240 -1.51 15.96 10.11
CA ALA A 240 -1.77 16.94 9.06
C ALA A 240 -3.04 16.58 8.27
N ARG A 241 -3.24 15.30 7.91
CA ARG A 241 -4.45 14.83 7.22
C ARG A 241 -5.73 15.00 8.05
N ILE A 242 -5.65 14.83 9.36
CA ILE A 242 -6.75 15.09 10.28
C ILE A 242 -7.08 16.58 10.31
N ASN A 243 -6.06 17.44 10.44
CA ASN A 243 -6.24 18.89 10.45
C ASN A 243 -6.83 19.43 9.13
N GLU A 244 -6.43 18.89 7.97
CA GLU A 244 -7.04 19.24 6.67
C GLU A 244 -8.55 19.00 6.65
N VAL A 245 -9.02 17.94 7.31
CA VAL A 245 -10.45 17.65 7.44
C VAL A 245 -11.12 18.64 8.40
N GLU A 246 -10.51 18.92 9.55
CA GLU A 246 -11.05 19.81 10.58
C GLU A 246 -11.15 21.25 10.09
N THR A 247 -10.15 21.72 9.34
CA THR A 247 -10.13 23.11 8.80
C THR A 247 -10.91 23.27 7.49
N GLY A 248 -11.39 22.17 6.90
CA GLY A 248 -12.10 22.19 5.63
C GLY A 248 -11.21 22.50 4.42
N GLU A 249 -9.90 22.27 4.53
CA GLU A 249 -8.94 22.51 3.44
C GLU A 249 -8.93 21.42 2.36
N LEU A 250 -9.75 20.37 2.52
CA LEU A 250 -9.92 19.34 1.48
C LEU A 250 -10.56 19.97 0.22
N THR A 251 -9.74 20.13 -0.81
CA THR A 251 -10.24 20.60 -2.10
C THR A 251 -10.95 19.47 -2.86
N GLU A 252 -11.88 19.81 -3.75
CA GLU A 252 -12.66 18.85 -4.54
C GLU A 252 -11.81 17.80 -5.26
N ASN A 253 -10.64 18.20 -5.75
CA ASN A 253 -9.73 17.33 -6.51
C ASN A 253 -9.05 16.23 -5.67
N VAL A 254 -9.05 16.36 -4.34
CA VAL A 254 -8.43 15.41 -3.42
C VAL A 254 -9.41 14.80 -2.42
N ASP A 255 -10.70 15.18 -2.51
CA ASP A 255 -11.76 14.60 -1.68
C ASP A 255 -12.17 13.23 -2.23
N LEU A 256 -11.64 12.19 -1.60
CA LEU A 256 -11.87 10.81 -2.00
C LEU A 256 -13.32 10.36 -1.80
N MET A 257 -14.00 10.84 -0.75
CA MET A 257 -15.40 10.50 -0.49
C MET A 257 -16.31 11.14 -1.53
N ARG A 258 -16.11 12.40 -1.83
CA ARG A 258 -16.88 13.10 -2.87
C ARG A 258 -16.68 12.42 -4.24
N SER A 259 -15.44 12.14 -4.61
CA SER A 259 -15.12 11.41 -5.85
C SER A 259 -15.80 10.04 -5.90
N PHE A 260 -15.86 9.32 -4.78
CA PHE A 260 -16.58 8.05 -4.67
C PHE A 260 -18.08 8.24 -4.89
N GLN A 261 -18.70 9.20 -4.20
CA GLN A 261 -20.14 9.49 -4.30
C GLN A 261 -20.56 9.93 -5.71
N ASP A 262 -19.75 10.76 -6.37
CA ASP A 262 -20.02 11.21 -7.74
C ASP A 262 -19.97 10.02 -8.73
N ARG A 263 -18.98 9.14 -8.61
CA ARG A 263 -18.88 7.93 -9.47
C ARG A 263 -20.00 6.93 -9.19
N LEU A 264 -20.40 6.76 -7.93
CA LEU A 264 -21.52 5.94 -7.55
C LEU A 264 -22.83 6.48 -8.16
N LYS A 265 -23.06 7.79 -8.05
CA LYS A 265 -24.23 8.47 -8.64
C LYS A 265 -24.28 8.35 -10.16
N ASN A 266 -23.12 8.37 -10.81
CA ASN A 266 -22.99 8.21 -12.26
C ASN A 266 -23.09 6.75 -12.73
N GLY A 267 -23.18 5.77 -11.81
CA GLY A 267 -23.22 4.34 -12.14
C GLY A 267 -21.87 3.80 -12.65
N GLU A 268 -20.78 4.48 -12.37
CA GLU A 268 -19.42 4.04 -12.74
C GLU A 268 -18.88 2.97 -11.81
N ILE A 269 -19.41 2.92 -10.60
CA ILE A 269 -19.06 1.94 -9.56
C ILE A 269 -20.33 1.52 -8.81
N ASP A 270 -20.29 0.31 -8.25
CA ASP A 270 -21.33 -0.20 -7.35
C ASP A 270 -20.81 -0.25 -5.91
N VAL A 271 -21.71 -0.07 -4.94
CA VAL A 271 -21.39 -0.34 -3.53
C VAL A 271 -21.32 -1.86 -3.37
N HIS A 272 -20.13 -2.42 -3.38
CA HIS A 272 -19.95 -3.80 -3.02
C HIS A 272 -20.00 -3.93 -1.49
N HIS A 273 -20.95 -4.70 -1.01
CA HIS A 273 -20.96 -5.14 0.37
C HIS A 273 -19.78 -6.09 0.58
N HIS A 274 -18.61 -5.54 0.89
CA HIS A 274 -17.54 -6.34 1.44
C HIS A 274 -18.00 -6.79 2.83
N HIS A 275 -18.55 -7.99 2.90
CA HIS A 275 -18.54 -8.72 4.15
C HIS A 275 -17.08 -9.10 4.40
N ALA A 276 -16.34 -8.16 4.98
CA ALA A 276 -15.07 -8.49 5.61
C ALA A 276 -15.41 -9.27 6.90
N GLU A 277 -15.95 -10.48 6.74
CA GLU A 277 -15.93 -11.44 7.80
C GLU A 277 -14.48 -11.76 8.06
N TYR A 278 -13.99 -11.33 9.23
CA TYR A 278 -12.73 -11.76 9.74
C TYR A 278 -12.75 -13.29 9.83
N GLN A 279 -12.09 -13.94 8.92
CA GLN A 279 -11.72 -15.34 9.07
C GLN A 279 -10.31 -15.36 9.64
N PRO A 280 -10.13 -15.90 10.86
CA PRO A 280 -8.79 -16.09 11.41
C PRO A 280 -7.98 -16.88 10.38
N LEU A 281 -6.77 -16.40 10.07
CA LEU A 281 -5.84 -17.14 9.25
C LEU A 281 -5.54 -18.45 9.97
N ILE A 282 -5.99 -19.56 9.43
CA ILE A 282 -5.51 -20.87 9.83
C ILE A 282 -4.07 -20.92 9.31
N ASP A 283 -3.11 -20.92 10.22
CA ASP A 283 -1.71 -21.14 9.89
C ASP A 283 -1.63 -22.54 9.27
N PRO A 284 -1.14 -22.70 8.04
CA PRO A 284 -1.02 -24.04 7.44
C PRO A 284 -0.08 -24.97 8.22
N ASP A 285 0.69 -24.44 9.18
CA ASP A 285 1.57 -25.19 10.07
C ASP A 285 0.93 -25.49 11.46
N ASP A 286 -0.33 -25.07 11.69
CA ASP A 286 -1.09 -25.40 12.89
C ASP A 286 -1.85 -26.71 12.67
N ASP A 287 -1.31 -27.82 13.14
CA ASP A 287 -1.89 -29.18 13.05
C ASP A 287 -3.16 -29.39 13.90
N GLU A 288 -3.72 -28.35 14.53
CA GLU A 288 -4.96 -28.38 15.29
C GLU A 288 -6.12 -27.65 14.56
N ALA A 289 -6.49 -28.13 13.37
CA ALA A 289 -7.70 -27.67 12.71
C ALA A 289 -8.92 -28.47 13.22
N PRO A 290 -9.93 -27.83 13.83
CA PRO A 290 -11.19 -28.54 14.12
C PRO A 290 -11.89 -28.87 12.79
N HIS A 291 -12.19 -30.15 12.59
CA HIS A 291 -12.97 -30.63 11.47
C HIS A 291 -14.34 -29.94 11.43
N GLY A 292 -14.46 -28.95 10.54
CA GLY A 292 -15.71 -28.21 10.32
C GLY A 292 -16.72 -29.05 9.54
N HIS A 293 -17.93 -29.08 10.07
CA HIS A 293 -19.09 -29.70 9.43
C HIS A 293 -19.44 -28.96 8.13
N SER A 294 -19.51 -29.73 7.04
CA SER A 294 -20.10 -29.30 5.79
C SER A 294 -21.60 -29.08 5.97
N HIS A 295 -22.07 -27.88 5.75
CA HIS A 295 -23.48 -27.63 5.46
C HIS A 295 -23.62 -27.33 3.97
N ASP A 296 -24.11 -28.35 3.24
CA ASP A 296 -24.74 -28.19 1.92
C ASP A 296 -25.97 -27.31 2.08
N HIS A 297 -25.96 -26.16 1.46
CA HIS A 297 -27.19 -25.44 1.11
C HIS A 297 -27.17 -25.10 -0.37
N ASP A 298 -27.82 -26.00 -1.15
CA ASP A 298 -28.34 -25.70 -2.46
C ASP A 298 -29.36 -24.56 -2.36
N HIS A 299 -29.06 -23.43 -2.91
CA HIS A 299 -30.04 -22.44 -3.34
C HIS A 299 -29.71 -21.95 -4.75
N HIS A 300 -30.34 -22.59 -5.73
CA HIS A 300 -30.52 -22.06 -7.07
C HIS A 300 -31.36 -20.77 -7.00
N HIS A 301 -30.75 -19.63 -7.27
CA HIS A 301 -31.44 -18.46 -7.79
C HIS A 301 -30.70 -17.96 -9.04
N GLU A 302 -31.29 -18.34 -10.19
CA GLU A 302 -31.01 -17.72 -11.47
C GLU A 302 -31.54 -16.28 -11.45
N HIS A 303 -30.65 -15.31 -11.29
CA HIS A 303 -30.91 -13.92 -11.70
C HIS A 303 -29.86 -13.55 -12.74
N HIS A 304 -30.28 -13.64 -14.02
CA HIS A 304 -29.56 -12.97 -15.10
C HIS A 304 -29.65 -11.46 -14.92
N HIS A 305 -28.66 -10.88 -14.28
CA HIS A 305 -28.34 -9.46 -14.44
C HIS A 305 -27.14 -9.37 -15.37
N GLU A 306 -27.38 -8.83 -16.58
CA GLU A 306 -26.29 -8.35 -17.44
C GLU A 306 -25.59 -7.19 -16.70
N HIS A 307 -24.56 -7.53 -15.93
CA HIS A 307 -23.71 -6.55 -15.32
C HIS A 307 -22.75 -6.00 -16.37
N HIS A 308 -22.97 -4.79 -16.82
CA HIS A 308 -21.95 -3.98 -17.42
C HIS A 308 -20.84 -3.80 -16.38
N HIS A 309 -19.84 -4.67 -16.44
CA HIS A 309 -18.66 -4.58 -15.60
C HIS A 309 -17.91 -3.30 -15.98
N GLY A 310 -18.04 -2.24 -15.15
CA GLY A 310 -17.13 -1.11 -15.16
C GLY A 310 -15.69 -1.59 -15.09
N VAL A 311 -14.74 -0.73 -15.42
CA VAL A 311 -13.29 -0.98 -15.51
C VAL A 311 -12.67 -1.54 -14.20
N TYR A 312 -13.43 -1.57 -13.10
CA TYR A 312 -13.01 -2.06 -11.80
C TYR A 312 -13.27 -3.57 -11.66
N LYS A 313 -12.19 -4.36 -11.67
CA LYS A 313 -12.23 -5.76 -11.27
C LYS A 313 -11.76 -5.89 -9.82
N HIS A 314 -12.65 -6.38 -8.99
CA HIS A 314 -12.46 -6.63 -7.59
C HIS A 314 -11.20 -7.46 -7.28
N ILE A 315 -10.68 -7.32 -6.04
CA ILE A 315 -9.54 -8.08 -5.46
C ILE A 315 -9.75 -9.60 -5.52
N SER A 316 -10.99 -10.05 -5.55
CA SER A 316 -11.37 -11.46 -5.76
C SER A 316 -11.21 -11.95 -7.20
N HIS A 317 -10.64 -11.12 -8.12
CA HIS A 317 -10.28 -11.62 -9.44
C HIS A 317 -9.38 -12.84 -9.30
N PRO A 318 -9.68 -13.97 -9.94
CA PRO A 318 -8.90 -15.22 -9.82
C PRO A 318 -7.40 -15.02 -10.10
N ASN A 319 -7.06 -13.95 -10.83
CA ASN A 319 -5.70 -13.53 -11.12
C ASN A 319 -5.27 -12.27 -10.35
N GLY A 320 -5.75 -12.05 -9.13
CA GLY A 320 -5.42 -10.88 -8.30
C GLY A 320 -3.92 -10.72 -7.98
N PRO A 321 -3.55 -9.73 -7.16
CA PRO A 321 -2.14 -9.39 -6.86
C PRO A 321 -1.27 -10.57 -6.44
N ARG A 322 -1.88 -11.61 -5.88
CA ARG A 322 -1.22 -12.84 -5.49
C ARG A 322 -0.64 -13.61 -6.69
N THR A 323 -1.40 -13.70 -7.77
CA THR A 323 -0.99 -14.37 -9.03
C THR A 323 0.15 -13.62 -9.69
N MET A 324 0.11 -12.31 -9.68
CA MET A 324 1.16 -11.49 -10.28
C MET A 324 2.51 -11.64 -9.61
N ILE A 325 2.50 -11.79 -8.30
CA ILE A 325 3.75 -11.89 -7.54
C ILE A 325 4.31 -13.30 -7.63
N ASP A 326 3.46 -14.32 -7.60
CA ASP A 326 3.89 -15.72 -7.52
C ASP A 326 3.93 -16.41 -8.88
N GLU A 327 3.03 -16.05 -9.80
CA GLU A 327 2.88 -16.69 -11.12
C GLU A 327 3.27 -15.79 -12.30
N GLY A 328 3.57 -14.52 -12.04
CA GLY A 328 4.22 -13.61 -12.97
C GLY A 328 3.30 -12.82 -13.90
N VAL A 329 2.06 -13.24 -14.15
CA VAL A 329 1.19 -12.53 -15.11
C VAL A 329 -0.28 -12.56 -14.69
N CYS A 330 -0.93 -11.41 -14.74
CA CYS A 330 -2.39 -11.34 -14.67
C CYS A 330 -2.94 -10.44 -15.79
N CYS A 331 -4.24 -10.18 -15.77
CA CYS A 331 -4.95 -9.31 -16.71
C CYS A 331 -4.64 -7.80 -16.56
N CYS A 332 -3.46 -7.48 -16.08
CA CYS A 332 -2.99 -6.12 -15.85
C CYS A 332 -2.06 -5.67 -16.98
N PHE A 333 -1.44 -4.53 -16.76
CA PHE A 333 -0.51 -3.91 -17.69
C PHE A 333 0.58 -4.87 -18.22
N MET A 334 1.12 -5.76 -17.39
CA MET A 334 2.13 -6.73 -17.82
C MET A 334 1.64 -7.74 -18.84
N SER A 335 0.35 -8.04 -18.91
CA SER A 335 -0.21 -8.95 -19.93
C SER A 335 -0.07 -8.41 -21.36
N GLN A 336 0.28 -7.14 -21.50
CA GLN A 336 0.52 -6.49 -22.81
C GLN A 336 1.97 -6.60 -23.26
N PHE A 337 2.86 -7.14 -22.43
CA PHE A 337 4.26 -7.32 -22.80
C PHE A 337 4.47 -8.57 -23.68
N PRO A 338 5.52 -8.56 -24.50
CA PRO A 338 5.93 -9.75 -25.24
C PRO A 338 6.22 -10.95 -24.33
N ASP A 339 5.93 -12.16 -24.81
CA ASP A 339 6.06 -13.40 -24.03
C ASP A 339 7.45 -13.56 -23.40
N HIS A 340 8.51 -13.20 -24.10
CA HIS A 340 9.88 -13.32 -23.56
C HIS A 340 10.12 -12.47 -22.31
N VAL A 341 9.48 -11.29 -22.20
CA VAL A 341 9.57 -10.43 -21.00
C VAL A 341 8.82 -11.07 -19.85
N ILE A 342 7.66 -11.65 -20.12
CA ILE A 342 6.83 -12.35 -19.14
C ILE A 342 7.56 -13.60 -18.62
N GLU A 343 8.18 -14.38 -19.50
CA GLU A 343 8.96 -15.56 -19.13
C GLU A 343 10.19 -15.22 -18.32
N GLU A 344 10.90 -14.14 -18.67
CA GLU A 344 12.02 -13.65 -17.88
C GLU A 344 11.58 -13.26 -16.46
N GLN A 345 10.45 -12.58 -16.31
CA GLN A 345 9.90 -12.25 -15.00
C GLN A 345 9.54 -13.48 -14.19
N ARG A 346 8.95 -14.51 -14.80
CA ARG A 346 8.65 -15.79 -14.15
C ARG A 346 9.92 -16.47 -13.64
N ARG A 347 10.97 -16.50 -14.46
CA ARG A 347 12.26 -17.05 -14.08
C ARG A 347 12.87 -16.31 -12.88
N LEU A 348 12.84 -14.99 -12.88
CA LEU A 348 13.30 -14.17 -11.76
C LEU A 348 12.54 -14.48 -10.46
N ASN A 349 11.23 -14.63 -10.55
CA ASN A 349 10.40 -14.99 -9.39
C ASN A 349 10.76 -16.36 -8.79
N ILE A 350 11.20 -17.31 -9.63
CA ILE A 350 11.63 -18.64 -9.17
C ILE A 350 13.05 -18.56 -8.57
N GLU A 351 13.95 -17.82 -9.20
CA GLU A 351 15.34 -17.67 -8.74
C GLU A 351 15.44 -16.94 -7.41
N SER A 352 14.59 -15.93 -7.17
CA SER A 352 14.56 -15.18 -5.92
C SER A 352 14.05 -15.98 -4.70
N LYS A 353 13.44 -17.15 -4.93
CA LYS A 353 12.94 -18.03 -3.87
C LYS A 353 13.95 -19.10 -3.43
N LYS A 354 15.09 -19.22 -4.12
CA LYS A 354 16.18 -20.15 -3.78
C LYS A 354 17.23 -19.48 -2.91
#